data_812c73217ca8bd9ec730b8c8f4079eb2
#
_entry.id   812c73217ca8bd9ec730b8c8f4079eb2
#
_cell.length_a   1.000
_cell.length_b   1.000
_cell.length_c   1.000
_cell.angle_alpha   90.00
_cell.angle_beta   90.00
_cell.angle_gamma   90.00
#
_symmetry.space_group_name_H-M   'P 1'
#
loop_
_entity.id
_entity.type
_entity.pdbx_description
1 polymer ?
#
loop_
_entity_poly.entity_id
_entity_poly.type
_entity_poly.pdbx_seq_one_letter_code
_entity_poly.pdbx_strand_id
1 'polypeptide(L)'
;MPQWEFPGSDPIDVFTDLASGRVALDAGPVTATGVTVVPSRFSRNAEKLISEVRVTFDNGRLEVVGPKRAGLFRGSASFDVTITLPEGSRGMLRTASADIICTGDLADLEVHTASGDITAASITGHLQAETSSGDVRLDETGPAEIRSASGDVRLTRARDDVSVRTASGDVNIASAPASVTVSTASGDVRLASVARGSTQVNTASGDVVIGVAAGVGVYLDLSSATGTVKSQLDEDEPSGDVPLEVRCRTASGDIRITRATVAEPAPPGDPAPPAELPPASEPTPAE
;
A
#
# COMPACT_ATOMS: atom_id res chain seq x y z
N MET A 1 19.03 -3.89 -22.66
CA MET A 1 17.79 -3.60 -21.91
C MET A 1 17.25 -2.31 -22.48
N PRO A 2 16.02 -2.25 -22.98
CA PRO A 2 15.46 -1.00 -23.45
C PRO A 2 15.27 -0.04 -22.28
N GLN A 3 15.82 1.13 -22.44
CA GLN A 3 15.71 2.25 -21.52
C GLN A 3 15.24 3.47 -22.31
N TRP A 4 14.34 4.20 -21.71
CA TRP A 4 13.87 5.47 -22.21
C TRP A 4 14.16 6.53 -21.15
N GLU A 5 14.58 7.69 -21.60
CA GLU A 5 14.88 8.81 -20.72
C GLU A 5 14.21 10.06 -21.30
N PHE A 6 13.46 10.74 -20.46
CA PHE A 6 12.71 11.94 -20.81
C PHE A 6 13.17 13.07 -19.90
N PRO A 7 13.85 14.09 -20.43
CA PRO A 7 14.35 15.19 -19.61
C PRO A 7 13.20 16.00 -19.01
N GLY A 8 13.31 16.36 -17.76
CA GLY A 8 12.35 17.16 -17.01
C GLY A 8 12.39 16.82 -15.54
N SER A 9 12.25 17.83 -14.70
CA SER A 9 12.19 17.72 -13.23
C SER A 9 10.82 18.03 -12.67
N ASP A 10 9.86 18.40 -13.52
CA ASP A 10 8.49 18.67 -13.09
C ASP A 10 7.73 17.38 -12.82
N PRO A 11 6.83 17.36 -11.83
CA PRO A 11 5.95 16.20 -11.58
C PRO A 11 5.17 15.79 -12.83
N ILE A 12 5.01 14.49 -13.03
CA ILE A 12 4.36 13.91 -14.19
C ILE A 12 3.18 13.01 -13.81
N ASP A 13 2.31 12.75 -14.78
CA ASP A 13 1.27 11.73 -14.67
C ASP A 13 1.76 10.44 -15.31
N VAL A 14 1.77 9.34 -14.55
CA VAL A 14 2.18 8.02 -15.01
C VAL A 14 0.96 7.12 -15.15
N PHE A 15 0.80 6.53 -16.33
CA PHE A 15 -0.18 5.47 -16.56
C PHE A 15 0.55 4.17 -16.91
N THR A 16 0.22 3.07 -16.22
CA THR A 16 0.69 1.74 -16.60
C THR A 16 -0.47 0.76 -16.78
N ASP A 17 -0.38 -0.09 -17.79
CA ASP A 17 -1.29 -1.22 -18.00
C ASP A 17 -0.48 -2.47 -18.32
N LEU A 18 -0.27 -3.33 -17.32
CA LEU A 18 0.59 -4.51 -17.40
C LEU A 18 -0.15 -5.76 -16.90
N ALA A 19 0.04 -6.87 -17.58
CA ALA A 19 -0.64 -8.11 -17.19
C ALA A 19 0.02 -8.77 -15.97
N SER A 20 1.35 -8.86 -15.91
CA SER A 20 2.06 -9.54 -14.83
C SER A 20 3.52 -9.09 -14.75
N GLY A 21 4.16 -9.32 -13.61
CA GLY A 21 5.54 -8.95 -13.32
C GLY A 21 5.63 -8.03 -12.12
N ARG A 22 6.33 -6.92 -12.28
CA ARG A 22 6.47 -5.89 -11.25
C ARG A 22 6.41 -4.50 -11.87
N VAL A 23 5.73 -3.58 -11.21
CA VAL A 23 5.78 -2.15 -11.49
C VAL A 23 6.42 -1.45 -10.30
N ALA A 24 7.57 -0.85 -10.49
CA ALA A 24 8.24 -0.04 -9.48
C ALA A 24 8.20 1.43 -9.92
N LEU A 25 7.62 2.30 -9.09
CA LEU A 25 7.73 3.74 -9.19
C LEU A 25 8.73 4.21 -8.14
N ASP A 26 9.77 4.89 -8.59
CA ASP A 26 10.82 5.42 -7.72
C ASP A 26 10.82 6.95 -7.82
N ALA A 27 10.09 7.59 -6.90
CA ALA A 27 9.94 9.04 -6.86
C ALA A 27 11.10 9.66 -6.06
N GLY A 28 11.79 10.62 -6.68
CA GLY A 28 12.94 11.25 -6.05
C GLY A 28 13.36 12.55 -6.72
N PRO A 29 14.41 13.20 -6.23
CA PRO A 29 14.94 14.45 -6.79
C PRO A 29 15.70 14.17 -8.09
N VAL A 30 14.99 13.91 -9.17
CA VAL A 30 15.57 13.54 -10.47
C VAL A 30 15.41 14.68 -11.48
N THR A 31 16.31 14.73 -12.46
CA THR A 31 16.30 15.72 -13.56
C THR A 31 15.74 15.14 -14.86
N ALA A 32 15.43 13.84 -14.87
CA ALA A 32 14.84 13.16 -16.00
C ALA A 32 14.00 11.98 -15.51
N THR A 33 12.91 11.70 -16.20
CA THR A 33 12.13 10.50 -16.02
C THR A 33 12.76 9.35 -16.76
N GLY A 34 13.09 8.27 -16.05
CA GLY A 34 13.68 7.06 -16.61
C GLY A 34 12.67 5.92 -16.64
N VAL A 35 12.63 5.14 -17.72
CA VAL A 35 11.83 3.91 -17.80
C VAL A 35 12.74 2.75 -18.19
N THR A 36 12.74 1.71 -17.40
CA THR A 36 13.45 0.46 -17.68
C THR A 36 12.46 -0.69 -17.71
N VAL A 37 12.49 -1.49 -18.77
CA VAL A 37 11.65 -2.66 -18.94
C VAL A 37 12.50 -3.90 -19.11
N VAL A 38 12.29 -4.87 -18.22
CA VAL A 38 13.01 -6.14 -18.20
C VAL A 38 12.01 -7.29 -18.20
N PRO A 39 12.20 -8.36 -18.99
CA PRO A 39 11.35 -9.54 -18.88
C PRO A 39 11.65 -10.24 -17.54
N SER A 40 10.63 -10.52 -16.75
CA SER A 40 10.77 -11.19 -15.44
C SER A 40 11.29 -12.62 -15.55
N ARG A 41 11.23 -13.24 -16.74
CA ARG A 41 11.78 -14.56 -17.03
C ARG A 41 12.56 -14.55 -18.33
N PHE A 42 13.73 -15.16 -18.32
CA PHE A 42 14.50 -15.39 -19.55
C PHE A 42 13.72 -16.33 -20.46
N SER A 43 13.22 -15.80 -21.55
CA SER A 43 12.55 -16.54 -22.62
C SER A 43 13.25 -16.28 -23.95
N ARG A 44 13.33 -17.29 -24.81
CA ARG A 44 13.88 -17.12 -26.19
C ARG A 44 13.12 -16.06 -27.00
N ASN A 45 11.91 -15.67 -26.56
CA ASN A 45 11.09 -14.65 -27.19
C ASN A 45 11.08 -13.33 -26.41
N ALA A 46 11.94 -13.16 -25.40
CA ALA A 46 11.95 -11.99 -24.54
C ALA A 46 12.13 -10.68 -25.32
N GLU A 47 13.05 -10.64 -26.29
CA GLU A 47 13.28 -9.46 -27.13
C GLU A 47 12.06 -9.08 -27.97
N LYS A 48 11.37 -10.08 -28.51
CA LYS A 48 10.15 -9.83 -29.29
C LYS A 48 9.03 -9.31 -28.40
N LEU A 49 8.88 -9.83 -27.18
CA LEU A 49 7.86 -9.40 -26.23
C LEU A 49 8.14 -7.98 -25.72
N ILE A 50 9.41 -7.63 -25.49
CA ILE A 50 9.80 -6.28 -25.10
C ILE A 50 9.45 -5.27 -26.21
N SER A 51 9.65 -5.62 -27.48
CA SER A 51 9.31 -4.74 -28.62
C SER A 51 7.80 -4.48 -28.75
N GLU A 52 6.96 -5.25 -28.06
CA GLU A 52 5.51 -5.06 -28.01
C GLU A 52 5.08 -4.12 -26.84
N VAL A 53 5.99 -3.83 -25.89
CA VAL A 53 5.72 -2.83 -24.84
C VAL A 53 5.80 -1.44 -25.45
N ARG A 54 4.74 -0.68 -25.27
CA ARG A 54 4.68 0.71 -25.75
C ARG A 54 5.01 1.64 -24.59
N VAL A 55 6.00 2.48 -24.80
CA VAL A 55 6.35 3.58 -23.91
C VAL A 55 6.19 4.87 -24.68
N THR A 56 5.33 5.76 -24.19
CA THR A 56 5.09 7.08 -24.81
C THR A 56 5.12 8.15 -23.73
N PHE A 57 5.71 9.29 -24.05
CA PHE A 57 5.74 10.46 -23.17
C PHE A 57 5.29 11.68 -23.96
N ASP A 58 4.22 12.31 -23.53
CA ASP A 58 3.66 13.50 -24.16
C ASP A 58 3.03 14.42 -23.12
N ASN A 59 3.35 15.71 -23.18
CA ASN A 59 2.77 16.74 -22.31
C ASN A 59 2.80 16.41 -20.81
N GLY A 60 3.91 15.85 -20.29
CA GLY A 60 4.04 15.48 -18.88
C GLY A 60 3.30 14.19 -18.50
N ARG A 61 2.79 13.44 -19.48
CA ARG A 61 2.16 12.15 -19.27
C ARG A 61 2.99 11.03 -19.86
N LEU A 62 3.39 10.09 -18.98
CA LEU A 62 4.07 8.86 -19.34
C LEU A 62 3.06 7.72 -19.40
N GLU A 63 3.02 7.01 -20.52
CA GLU A 63 2.21 5.80 -20.66
C GLU A 63 3.12 4.60 -20.95
N VAL A 64 2.97 3.54 -20.11
CA VAL A 64 3.66 2.26 -20.29
C VAL A 64 2.61 1.15 -20.41
N VAL A 65 2.42 0.65 -21.60
CA VAL A 65 1.40 -0.35 -21.90
C VAL A 65 2.05 -1.63 -22.40
N GLY A 66 1.80 -2.71 -21.68
CA GLY A 66 2.25 -4.04 -22.06
C GLY A 66 1.49 -4.62 -23.26
N PRO A 67 1.97 -5.72 -23.83
CA PRO A 67 1.32 -6.35 -24.96
C PRO A 67 -0.07 -6.86 -24.56
N LYS A 68 -1.08 -6.50 -25.38
CA LYS A 68 -2.45 -7.01 -25.19
C LYS A 68 -2.46 -8.53 -25.40
N ARG A 69 -3.14 -9.24 -24.52
CA ARG A 69 -3.30 -10.71 -24.64
C ARG A 69 -3.99 -11.03 -25.98
N ALA A 70 -3.26 -11.57 -26.92
CA ALA A 70 -3.81 -12.10 -28.16
C ALA A 70 -3.87 -13.63 -28.07
N GLY A 71 -5.03 -14.18 -27.65
CA GLY A 71 -5.37 -15.59 -27.72
C GLY A 71 -5.20 -16.41 -26.44
N LEU A 72 -6.07 -17.41 -26.28
CA LEU A 72 -6.22 -18.30 -25.11
C LEU A 72 -4.99 -19.20 -24.77
N PHE A 73 -3.95 -19.22 -25.61
CA PHE A 73 -2.83 -20.17 -25.51
C PHE A 73 -1.44 -19.55 -25.49
N ARG A 74 -1.28 -18.22 -25.49
CA ARG A 74 0.02 -17.58 -25.32
C ARG A 74 0.23 -17.25 -23.86
N GLY A 75 1.24 -17.85 -23.25
CA GLY A 75 1.66 -17.57 -21.88
C GLY A 75 1.76 -16.06 -21.65
N SER A 76 1.28 -15.58 -20.50
CA SER A 76 1.34 -14.16 -20.15
C SER A 76 2.80 -13.72 -20.11
N ALA A 77 3.13 -12.70 -20.91
CA ALA A 77 4.42 -12.05 -20.80
C ALA A 77 4.47 -11.32 -19.44
N SER A 78 5.51 -11.56 -18.70
CA SER A 78 5.77 -10.95 -17.39
C SER A 78 6.93 -9.98 -17.54
N PHE A 79 6.73 -8.73 -17.14
CA PHE A 79 7.73 -7.67 -17.22
C PHE A 79 7.93 -7.00 -15.88
N ASP A 80 9.17 -6.73 -15.56
CA ASP A 80 9.54 -5.84 -14.48
C ASP A 80 9.81 -4.46 -15.08
N VAL A 81 8.96 -3.52 -14.72
CA VAL A 81 9.01 -2.13 -15.18
C VAL A 81 9.44 -1.28 -13.99
N THR A 82 10.54 -0.55 -14.15
CA THR A 82 10.99 0.44 -13.19
C THR A 82 10.89 1.82 -13.81
N ILE A 83 10.22 2.73 -13.14
CA ILE A 83 10.03 4.10 -13.55
C ILE A 83 10.60 5.01 -12.46
N THR A 84 11.68 5.70 -12.78
CA THR A 84 12.24 6.75 -11.95
C THR A 84 11.63 8.08 -12.36
N LEU A 85 11.07 8.81 -11.40
CA LEU A 85 10.25 10.00 -11.70
C LEU A 85 10.44 11.09 -10.63
N PRO A 86 10.10 12.36 -10.94
CA PRO A 86 10.17 13.44 -9.97
C PRO A 86 9.18 13.23 -8.79
N GLU A 87 9.58 13.69 -7.60
CA GLU A 87 8.69 13.77 -6.44
C GLU A 87 7.41 14.55 -6.74
N GLY A 88 6.30 14.18 -6.09
CA GLY A 88 5.00 14.79 -6.31
C GLY A 88 4.32 14.39 -7.62
N SER A 89 4.86 13.42 -8.35
CA SER A 89 4.20 12.83 -9.51
C SER A 89 2.97 12.00 -9.11
N ARG A 90 2.10 11.72 -10.10
CA ARG A 90 0.87 10.94 -9.92
C ARG A 90 0.95 9.63 -10.66
N GLY A 91 0.41 8.58 -10.06
CA GLY A 91 0.36 7.24 -10.66
C GLY A 91 -1.07 6.74 -10.87
N MET A 92 -1.36 6.19 -12.05
CA MET A 92 -2.53 5.36 -12.33
C MET A 92 -2.05 4.01 -12.86
N LEU A 93 -2.13 2.98 -12.02
CA LEU A 93 -1.52 1.69 -12.27
C LEU A 93 -2.59 0.61 -12.41
N ARG A 94 -2.63 -0.06 -13.53
CA ARG A 94 -3.55 -1.18 -13.80
C ARG A 94 -2.77 -2.43 -14.06
N THR A 95 -3.00 -3.47 -13.27
CA THR A 95 -2.34 -4.75 -13.45
C THR A 95 -3.31 -5.91 -13.28
N ALA A 96 -2.95 -7.10 -13.77
CA ALA A 96 -3.71 -8.29 -13.41
C ALA A 96 -3.04 -9.03 -12.25
N SER A 97 -1.70 -9.21 -12.28
CA SER A 97 -0.96 -9.93 -11.25
C SER A 97 0.48 -9.42 -11.10
N ALA A 98 0.73 -8.17 -11.48
CA ALA A 98 2.02 -7.54 -11.20
C ALA A 98 1.99 -6.92 -9.81
N ASP A 99 3.09 -7.10 -9.08
CA ASP A 99 3.31 -6.41 -7.82
C ASP A 99 3.63 -4.94 -8.09
N ILE A 100 3.13 -4.09 -7.23
CA ILE A 100 3.31 -2.64 -7.31
C ILE A 100 4.12 -2.17 -6.11
N ILE A 101 5.23 -1.50 -6.40
CA ILE A 101 6.11 -0.94 -5.38
C ILE A 101 6.31 0.54 -5.70
N CYS A 102 5.91 1.40 -4.78
CA CYS A 102 6.11 2.85 -4.90
C CYS A 102 7.03 3.32 -3.77
N THR A 103 8.17 3.90 -4.13
CA THR A 103 9.13 4.50 -3.20
C THR A 103 9.17 6.01 -3.38
N GLY A 104 9.56 6.73 -2.33
CA GLY A 104 9.53 8.20 -2.32
C GLY A 104 8.14 8.80 -2.19
N ASP A 105 8.03 10.09 -2.47
CA ASP A 105 6.81 10.87 -2.29
C ASP A 105 6.03 11.02 -3.60
N LEU A 106 4.86 10.40 -3.66
CA LEU A 106 3.88 10.60 -4.73
C LEU A 106 2.76 11.53 -4.27
N ALA A 107 2.22 12.34 -5.19
CA ALA A 107 1.06 13.17 -4.90
C ALA A 107 -0.21 12.31 -4.81
N ASP A 108 -0.62 11.71 -5.90
CA ASP A 108 -1.80 10.86 -5.95
C ASP A 108 -1.45 9.47 -6.52
N LEU A 109 -2.13 8.45 -6.04
CA LEU A 109 -1.95 7.09 -6.52
C LEU A 109 -3.29 6.38 -6.69
N GLU A 110 -3.59 5.94 -7.91
CA GLU A 110 -4.71 5.06 -8.23
C GLU A 110 -4.18 3.69 -8.68
N VAL A 111 -4.58 2.63 -7.99
CA VAL A 111 -4.13 1.26 -8.28
C VAL A 111 -5.31 0.34 -8.44
N HIS A 112 -5.33 -0.40 -9.56
CA HIS A 112 -6.25 -1.50 -9.78
C HIS A 112 -5.45 -2.76 -10.11
N THR A 113 -5.56 -3.78 -9.28
CA THR A 113 -4.92 -5.08 -9.50
C THR A 113 -5.88 -6.23 -9.20
N ALA A 114 -5.67 -7.39 -9.78
CA ALA A 114 -6.44 -8.56 -9.38
C ALA A 114 -5.72 -9.37 -8.29
N SER A 115 -4.38 -9.52 -8.36
CA SER A 115 -3.66 -10.41 -7.45
C SER A 115 -2.28 -9.91 -7.03
N GLY A 116 -1.82 -8.77 -7.54
CA GLY A 116 -0.52 -8.21 -7.16
C GLY A 116 -0.58 -7.52 -5.79
N ASP A 117 0.49 -7.63 -5.04
CA ASP A 117 0.66 -6.87 -3.81
C ASP A 117 0.94 -5.40 -4.12
N ILE A 118 0.43 -4.53 -3.25
CA ILE A 118 0.62 -3.08 -3.34
C ILE A 118 1.45 -2.64 -2.14
N THR A 119 2.62 -2.06 -2.40
CA THR A 119 3.46 -1.45 -1.37
C THR A 119 3.75 -0.01 -1.75
N ALA A 120 3.45 0.94 -0.88
CA ALA A 120 3.77 2.35 -1.10
C ALA A 120 4.34 2.99 0.18
N ALA A 121 5.41 3.77 0.01
CA ALA A 121 6.08 4.46 1.10
C ALA A 121 5.31 5.72 1.52
N SER A 122 5.07 6.65 0.61
CA SER A 122 4.44 7.93 0.95
C SER A 122 3.55 8.44 -0.18
N ILE A 123 2.27 8.67 0.16
CA ILE A 123 1.29 9.31 -0.73
C ILE A 123 0.79 10.56 -0.02
N THR A 124 1.14 11.72 -0.55
CA THR A 124 0.84 12.99 0.12
C THR A 124 -0.58 13.49 -0.15
N GLY A 125 -1.14 13.14 -1.29
CA GLY A 125 -2.51 13.43 -1.70
C GLY A 125 -3.41 12.20 -1.58
N HIS A 126 -4.25 11.95 -2.58
CA HIS A 126 -5.27 10.92 -2.54
C HIS A 126 -4.74 9.54 -2.98
N LEU A 127 -5.05 8.53 -2.18
CA LEU A 127 -4.83 7.12 -2.53
C LEU A 127 -6.15 6.43 -2.83
N GLN A 128 -6.24 5.78 -4.00
CA GLN A 128 -7.29 4.81 -4.30
C GLN A 128 -6.64 3.48 -4.68
N ALA A 129 -6.85 2.44 -3.86
CA ALA A 129 -6.31 1.12 -4.10
C ALA A 129 -7.44 0.08 -4.17
N GLU A 130 -7.47 -0.68 -5.26
CA GLU A 130 -8.44 -1.76 -5.45
C GLU A 130 -7.72 -3.04 -5.84
N THR A 131 -7.93 -4.10 -5.05
CA THR A 131 -7.36 -5.43 -5.30
C THR A 131 -8.39 -6.52 -5.05
N SER A 132 -8.23 -7.67 -5.70
CA SER A 132 -9.06 -8.82 -5.34
C SER A 132 -8.38 -9.74 -4.33
N SER A 133 -7.05 -9.93 -4.41
CA SER A 133 -6.36 -10.90 -3.56
C SER A 133 -4.96 -10.48 -3.09
N GLY A 134 -4.46 -9.34 -3.55
CA GLY A 134 -3.16 -8.82 -3.11
C GLY A 134 -3.24 -8.12 -1.77
N ASP A 135 -2.17 -8.18 -1.02
CA ASP A 135 -2.02 -7.40 0.21
C ASP A 135 -1.71 -5.94 -0.10
N VAL A 136 -2.17 -5.06 0.77
CA VAL A 136 -1.91 -3.62 0.67
C VAL A 136 -1.07 -3.18 1.88
N ARG A 137 0.14 -2.72 1.62
CA ARG A 137 1.08 -2.22 2.63
C ARG A 137 1.46 -0.77 2.35
N LEU A 138 1.12 0.09 3.27
CA LEU A 138 1.33 1.54 3.15
C LEU A 138 2.06 2.05 4.38
N ASP A 139 3.12 2.82 4.18
CA ASP A 139 3.79 3.44 5.31
C ASP A 139 3.08 4.74 5.69
N GLU A 140 2.88 5.66 4.77
CA GLU A 140 2.20 6.91 5.04
C GLU A 140 1.27 7.34 3.90
N THR A 141 0.08 7.82 4.24
CA THR A 141 -0.89 8.30 3.24
C THR A 141 -1.68 9.49 3.74
N GLY A 142 -2.06 10.38 2.81
CA GLY A 142 -3.14 11.35 2.99
C GLY A 142 -4.50 10.65 2.98
N PRO A 143 -5.55 11.27 2.41
CA PRO A 143 -6.85 10.62 2.27
C PRO A 143 -6.75 9.32 1.48
N ALA A 144 -7.34 8.22 1.98
CA ALA A 144 -7.22 6.93 1.34
C ALA A 144 -8.54 6.17 1.24
N GLU A 145 -8.79 5.60 0.07
CA GLU A 145 -9.84 4.62 -0.15
C GLU A 145 -9.25 3.29 -0.61
N ILE A 146 -9.42 2.25 0.20
CA ILE A 146 -8.85 0.92 -0.04
C ILE A 146 -9.98 -0.10 -0.14
N ARG A 147 -10.01 -0.86 -1.22
CA ARG A 147 -10.95 -1.96 -1.43
C ARG A 147 -10.20 -3.24 -1.73
N SER A 148 -10.48 -4.29 -0.96
CA SER A 148 -9.93 -5.63 -1.17
C SER A 148 -11.05 -6.67 -1.11
N ALA A 149 -10.91 -7.78 -1.83
CA ALA A 149 -11.79 -8.91 -1.58
C ALA A 149 -11.16 -9.88 -0.57
N SER A 150 -9.84 -10.13 -0.63
CA SER A 150 -9.22 -11.16 0.24
C SER A 150 -7.82 -10.82 0.75
N GLY A 151 -7.28 -9.65 0.43
CA GLY A 151 -5.95 -9.25 0.91
C GLY A 151 -5.99 -8.51 2.24
N ASP A 152 -4.93 -8.63 2.99
CA ASP A 152 -4.73 -7.86 4.22
C ASP A 152 -4.36 -6.41 3.91
N VAL A 153 -4.80 -5.51 4.77
CA VAL A 153 -4.47 -4.08 4.69
C VAL A 153 -3.65 -3.67 5.90
N ARG A 154 -2.44 -3.19 5.66
CA ARG A 154 -1.55 -2.64 6.67
C ARG A 154 -1.20 -1.20 6.34
N LEU A 155 -1.51 -0.29 7.24
CA LEU A 155 -1.20 1.14 7.13
C LEU A 155 -0.47 1.59 8.40
N THR A 156 0.73 2.10 8.24
CA THR A 156 1.52 2.59 9.39
C THR A 156 0.99 3.93 9.87
N ARG A 157 0.78 4.89 8.97
CA ARG A 157 0.28 6.23 9.33
C ARG A 157 -0.71 6.78 8.30
N ALA A 158 -1.90 7.08 8.75
CA ALA A 158 -2.80 7.96 8.01
C ALA A 158 -2.57 9.41 8.46
N ARG A 159 -2.49 10.34 7.53
CA ARG A 159 -2.46 11.79 7.84
C ARG A 159 -3.86 12.38 7.86
N ASP A 160 -4.77 11.75 7.14
CA ASP A 160 -6.13 12.22 6.89
C ASP A 160 -7.14 11.05 6.94
N ASP A 161 -8.35 11.27 6.47
CA ASP A 161 -9.44 10.30 6.51
C ASP A 161 -9.15 9.03 5.70
N VAL A 162 -9.45 7.87 6.27
CA VAL A 162 -9.21 6.57 5.65
C VAL A 162 -10.50 5.75 5.61
N SER A 163 -10.79 5.19 4.45
CA SER A 163 -11.87 4.24 4.23
C SER A 163 -11.32 2.91 3.72
N VAL A 164 -11.54 1.83 4.47
CA VAL A 164 -11.14 0.47 4.09
C VAL A 164 -12.37 -0.41 3.98
N ARG A 165 -12.52 -1.10 2.85
CA ARG A 165 -13.55 -2.12 2.65
C ARG A 165 -12.89 -3.41 2.18
N THR A 166 -13.10 -4.49 2.94
CA THR A 166 -12.63 -5.82 2.55
C THR A 166 -13.75 -6.85 2.76
N ALA A 167 -13.70 -7.94 2.03
CA ALA A 167 -14.61 -9.06 2.33
C ALA A 167 -13.95 -10.06 3.28
N SER A 168 -12.67 -10.39 3.07
CA SER A 168 -11.92 -11.31 3.92
C SER A 168 -10.47 -10.87 3.97
N GLY A 169 -10.04 -10.34 5.05
CA GLY A 169 -8.67 -9.86 5.25
C GLY A 169 -8.60 -8.99 6.48
N ASP A 170 -7.48 -9.05 7.14
CA ASP A 170 -7.24 -8.29 8.35
C ASP A 170 -6.90 -6.85 8.00
N VAL A 171 -7.39 -5.92 8.82
CA VAL A 171 -7.10 -4.50 8.69
C VAL A 171 -6.30 -4.03 9.89
N ASN A 172 -5.08 -3.58 9.66
CA ASN A 172 -4.19 -3.08 10.70
C ASN A 172 -3.74 -1.65 10.37
N ILE A 173 -4.18 -0.68 11.18
CA ILE A 173 -3.79 0.73 11.06
C ILE A 173 -3.08 1.12 12.35
N ALA A 174 -1.81 1.49 12.27
CA ALA A 174 -1.03 1.80 13.47
C ALA A 174 -1.34 3.20 14.00
N SER A 175 -1.54 4.19 13.14
CA SER A 175 -1.87 5.56 13.56
C SER A 175 -2.82 6.24 12.58
N ALA A 176 -3.94 6.73 13.09
CA ALA A 176 -4.91 7.51 12.33
C ALA A 176 -5.45 8.67 13.18
N PRO A 177 -4.89 9.87 13.04
CA PRO A 177 -5.33 11.04 13.79
C PRO A 177 -6.64 11.65 13.29
N ALA A 178 -7.18 11.21 12.16
CA ALA A 178 -8.42 11.69 11.53
C ALA A 178 -9.49 10.59 11.53
N SER A 179 -10.54 10.73 10.70
CA SER A 179 -11.63 9.77 10.67
C SER A 179 -11.25 8.45 10.00
N VAL A 180 -11.74 7.34 10.53
CA VAL A 180 -11.49 6.00 10.01
C VAL A 180 -12.81 5.26 9.81
N THR A 181 -13.02 4.76 8.60
CA THR A 181 -14.15 3.87 8.31
C THR A 181 -13.63 2.52 7.84
N VAL A 182 -13.92 1.45 8.57
CA VAL A 182 -13.57 0.08 8.20
C VAL A 182 -14.82 -0.76 8.09
N SER A 183 -14.96 -1.48 6.98
CA SER A 183 -16.03 -2.45 6.78
C SER A 183 -15.43 -3.75 6.27
N THR A 184 -15.61 -4.85 7.01
CA THR A 184 -15.19 -6.20 6.61
C THR A 184 -16.31 -7.20 6.80
N ALA A 185 -16.34 -8.27 6.05
CA ALA A 185 -17.25 -9.38 6.35
C ALA A 185 -16.57 -10.41 7.27
N SER A 186 -15.29 -10.71 7.03
CA SER A 186 -14.52 -11.64 7.87
C SER A 186 -13.08 -11.16 7.96
N GLY A 187 -12.61 -10.89 9.13
CA GLY A 187 -11.25 -10.43 9.38
C GLY A 187 -11.19 -9.55 10.62
N ASP A 188 -10.06 -9.58 11.26
CA ASP A 188 -9.82 -8.80 12.46
C ASP A 188 -9.45 -7.36 12.11
N VAL A 189 -9.92 -6.43 12.93
CA VAL A 189 -9.64 -5.00 12.76
C VAL A 189 -8.85 -4.50 13.95
N ARG A 190 -7.65 -4.01 13.69
CA ARG A 190 -6.80 -3.41 14.68
C ARG A 190 -6.45 -1.97 14.32
N LEU A 191 -6.94 -1.02 15.09
CA LEU A 191 -6.57 0.38 15.04
C LEU A 191 -5.75 0.70 16.29
N ALA A 192 -4.43 0.84 16.16
CA ALA A 192 -3.58 0.94 17.34
C ALA A 192 -3.65 2.31 18.00
N SER A 193 -3.89 3.38 17.24
CA SER A 193 -4.08 4.73 17.79
C SER A 193 -5.02 5.55 16.92
N VAL A 194 -6.16 5.96 17.48
CA VAL A 194 -7.08 6.95 16.89
C VAL A 194 -7.21 8.15 17.83
N ALA A 195 -7.39 9.36 17.28
CA ALA A 195 -7.31 10.57 18.08
C ALA A 195 -8.46 11.56 17.87
N ARG A 196 -9.01 11.74 16.67
CA ARG A 196 -10.03 12.74 16.35
C ARG A 196 -11.02 12.22 15.32
N GLY A 197 -12.12 12.93 15.16
CA GLY A 197 -13.13 12.64 14.14
C GLY A 197 -14.02 11.46 14.52
N SER A 198 -14.42 10.67 13.52
CA SER A 198 -15.30 9.53 13.69
C SER A 198 -14.60 8.24 13.28
N THR A 199 -14.51 7.28 14.20
CA THR A 199 -14.03 5.94 13.91
C THR A 199 -15.21 5.00 13.81
N GLN A 200 -15.49 4.48 12.62
CA GLN A 200 -16.58 3.56 12.37
C GLN A 200 -16.04 2.20 11.90
N VAL A 201 -16.31 1.14 12.66
CA VAL A 201 -15.92 -0.23 12.31
C VAL A 201 -17.16 -1.11 12.25
N ASN A 202 -17.36 -1.75 11.11
CA ASN A 202 -18.43 -2.73 10.91
C ASN A 202 -17.80 -4.05 10.43
N THR A 203 -18.01 -5.13 11.18
CA THR A 203 -17.63 -6.48 10.76
C THR A 203 -18.78 -7.46 10.95
N ALA A 204 -18.84 -8.51 10.16
CA ALA A 204 -19.77 -9.58 10.45
C ALA A 204 -19.11 -10.65 11.33
N SER A 205 -17.83 -10.95 11.11
CA SER A 205 -17.08 -11.91 11.92
C SER A 205 -15.63 -11.48 12.05
N GLY A 206 -15.16 -11.32 13.25
CA GLY A 206 -13.79 -10.91 13.58
C GLY A 206 -13.74 -10.04 14.82
N ASP A 207 -12.58 -10.04 15.44
CA ASP A 207 -12.33 -9.25 16.64
C ASP A 207 -11.93 -7.82 16.26
N VAL A 208 -12.35 -6.87 17.09
CA VAL A 208 -12.03 -5.46 16.89
C VAL A 208 -11.27 -4.93 18.08
N VAL A 209 -10.09 -4.39 17.83
CA VAL A 209 -9.25 -3.76 18.84
C VAL A 209 -8.97 -2.31 18.43
N ILE A 210 -9.39 -1.36 19.27
CA ILE A 210 -9.18 0.07 19.01
C ILE A 210 -8.45 0.70 20.18
N GLY A 211 -7.29 1.30 19.93
CA GLY A 211 -6.55 2.13 20.84
C GLY A 211 -6.95 3.59 20.70
N VAL A 212 -7.36 4.22 21.77
CA VAL A 212 -7.66 5.66 21.82
C VAL A 212 -6.45 6.41 22.33
N ALA A 213 -6.01 7.46 21.64
CA ALA A 213 -4.87 8.28 22.06
C ALA A 213 -5.06 8.84 23.47
N ALA A 214 -3.96 8.99 24.20
CA ALA A 214 -3.99 9.52 25.56
C ALA A 214 -4.58 10.94 25.60
N GLY A 215 -5.37 11.24 26.64
CA GLY A 215 -5.98 12.55 26.84
C GLY A 215 -7.17 12.88 25.89
N VAL A 216 -7.59 11.96 25.05
CA VAL A 216 -8.72 12.14 24.15
C VAL A 216 -10.01 11.65 24.82
N GLY A 217 -11.00 12.55 24.93
CA GLY A 217 -12.37 12.19 25.31
C GLY A 217 -13.05 11.42 24.18
N VAL A 218 -13.80 10.36 24.52
CA VAL A 218 -14.40 9.49 23.52
C VAL A 218 -15.87 9.20 23.83
N TYR A 219 -16.70 9.25 22.79
CA TYR A 219 -18.06 8.72 22.82
C TYR A 219 -18.06 7.33 22.19
N LEU A 220 -18.56 6.32 22.90
CA LEU A 220 -18.56 4.92 22.48
C LEU A 220 -19.98 4.43 22.16
N ASP A 221 -20.21 3.94 20.93
CA ASP A 221 -21.39 3.17 20.51
C ASP A 221 -20.91 1.79 20.05
N LEU A 222 -20.91 0.81 20.94
CA LEU A 222 -20.33 -0.51 20.74
C LEU A 222 -21.41 -1.57 20.81
N SER A 223 -21.48 -2.47 19.83
CA SER A 223 -22.46 -3.55 19.79
C SER A 223 -21.86 -4.83 19.20
N SER A 224 -21.96 -5.93 19.93
CA SER A 224 -21.68 -7.28 19.45
C SER A 224 -22.90 -8.16 19.68
N ALA A 225 -23.31 -8.95 18.68
CA ALA A 225 -24.44 -9.87 18.86
C ALA A 225 -24.03 -11.14 19.61
N THR A 226 -22.83 -11.67 19.30
CA THR A 226 -22.24 -12.82 20.01
C THR A 226 -20.75 -12.55 20.25
N GLY A 227 -20.42 -12.12 21.42
CA GLY A 227 -19.04 -11.77 21.80
C GLY A 227 -19.03 -10.83 22.99
N THR A 228 -17.85 -10.54 23.46
CA THR A 228 -17.63 -9.69 24.65
C THR A 228 -17.27 -8.28 24.21
N VAL A 229 -17.92 -7.29 24.81
CA VAL A 229 -17.55 -5.88 24.64
C VAL A 229 -16.81 -5.42 25.89
N LYS A 230 -15.56 -4.99 25.77
CA LYS A 230 -14.73 -4.51 26.86
C LYS A 230 -14.15 -3.14 26.54
N SER A 231 -14.35 -2.18 27.43
CA SER A 231 -13.65 -0.90 27.42
C SER A 231 -12.71 -0.84 28.61
N GLN A 232 -11.46 -0.51 28.38
CA GLN A 232 -10.39 -0.30 29.38
C GLN A 232 -9.95 1.16 29.33
N LEU A 233 -10.88 2.08 29.15
CA LEU A 233 -10.61 3.51 29.22
C LEU A 233 -10.86 3.96 30.66
N ASP A 234 -9.86 4.59 31.26
CA ASP A 234 -10.04 5.24 32.57
C ASP A 234 -11.05 6.38 32.43
N GLU A 235 -11.77 6.67 33.53
CA GLU A 235 -12.72 7.79 33.60
C GLU A 235 -11.98 9.15 33.74
N ASP A 236 -10.89 9.32 32.99
CA ASP A 236 -10.19 10.59 32.94
C ASP A 236 -11.09 11.65 32.28
N GLU A 237 -11.16 12.82 32.88
CA GLU A 237 -11.91 13.95 32.31
C GLU A 237 -11.42 14.22 30.88
N PRO A 238 -12.36 14.32 29.91
CA PRO A 238 -11.99 14.57 28.53
C PRO A 238 -11.25 15.91 28.42
N SER A 239 -10.01 15.85 27.99
CA SER A 239 -9.18 17.03 27.76
C SER A 239 -9.27 17.41 26.27
N GLY A 240 -10.35 18.05 25.84
CA GLY A 240 -10.49 18.48 24.46
C GLY A 240 -11.92 18.89 24.09
N ASP A 241 -12.03 19.87 23.20
CA ASP A 241 -13.30 20.49 22.77
C ASP A 241 -14.15 19.62 21.82
N VAL A 242 -13.56 18.60 21.19
CA VAL A 242 -14.29 17.71 20.26
C VAL A 242 -14.00 16.26 20.62
N PRO A 243 -14.97 15.52 21.18
CA PRO A 243 -14.77 14.12 21.51
C PRO A 243 -14.61 13.28 20.23
N LEU A 244 -13.74 12.27 20.30
CA LEU A 244 -13.65 11.22 19.31
C LEU A 244 -14.94 10.39 19.38
N GLU A 245 -15.58 10.15 18.25
CA GLU A 245 -16.72 9.24 18.19
C GLU A 245 -16.26 7.87 17.68
N VAL A 246 -16.47 6.82 18.46
CA VAL A 246 -16.19 5.44 18.08
C VAL A 246 -17.46 4.64 17.99
N ARG A 247 -17.82 4.22 16.79
CA ARG A 247 -18.92 3.29 16.53
C ARG A 247 -18.37 1.96 16.04
N CYS A 248 -18.64 0.91 16.79
CA CYS A 248 -18.17 -0.42 16.41
C CYS A 248 -19.31 -1.44 16.50
N ARG A 249 -19.52 -2.16 15.41
CA ARG A 249 -20.54 -3.21 15.32
C ARG A 249 -19.96 -4.48 14.76
N THR A 250 -20.17 -5.59 15.46
CA THR A 250 -19.85 -6.95 14.98
C THR A 250 -21.04 -7.87 15.21
N ALA A 251 -21.24 -8.85 14.35
CA ALA A 251 -22.21 -9.90 14.64
C ALA A 251 -21.57 -11.02 15.45
N SER A 252 -20.29 -11.36 15.19
CA SER A 252 -19.57 -12.39 15.93
C SER A 252 -18.13 -11.97 16.12
N GLY A 253 -17.70 -11.79 17.35
CA GLY A 253 -16.34 -11.37 17.73
C GLY A 253 -16.34 -10.42 18.93
N ASP A 254 -15.19 -10.31 19.52
CA ASP A 254 -14.96 -9.44 20.69
C ASP A 254 -14.62 -8.01 20.27
N ILE A 255 -15.11 -7.05 21.00
CA ILE A 255 -14.73 -5.64 20.84
C ILE A 255 -13.93 -5.21 22.07
N ARG A 256 -12.73 -4.73 21.83
CA ARG A 256 -11.86 -4.22 22.88
C ARG A 256 -11.40 -2.80 22.58
N ILE A 257 -11.71 -1.88 23.49
CA ILE A 257 -11.22 -0.50 23.44
C ILE A 257 -10.19 -0.33 24.56
N THR A 258 -9.03 0.22 24.22
CA THR A 258 -7.92 0.44 25.15
C THR A 258 -7.35 1.84 24.98
N ARG A 259 -6.55 2.32 25.93
CA ARG A 259 -5.66 3.46 25.64
C ARG A 259 -4.56 3.00 24.70
N ALA A 260 -4.26 3.84 23.69
CA ALA A 260 -3.13 3.59 22.80
C ALA A 260 -1.85 3.60 23.64
N THR A 261 -1.13 2.51 23.59
CA THR A 261 0.23 2.48 24.11
C THR A 261 1.06 3.30 23.12
N VAL A 262 1.79 4.30 23.57
CA VAL A 262 2.78 4.97 22.74
C VAL A 262 3.76 3.87 22.31
N ALA A 263 3.60 3.38 21.09
CA ALA A 263 4.61 2.49 20.53
C ALA A 263 5.88 3.32 20.40
N GLU A 264 6.85 3.05 21.26
CA GLU A 264 8.22 3.51 21.06
C GLU A 264 8.60 3.08 19.63
N PRO A 265 9.06 4.01 18.76
CA PRO A 265 9.46 3.64 17.40
C PRO A 265 10.43 2.47 17.53
N ALA A 266 10.15 1.39 16.81
CA ALA A 266 11.05 0.25 16.79
C ALA A 266 12.47 0.77 16.52
N PRO A 267 13.48 0.35 17.29
CA PRO A 267 14.84 0.79 17.05
C PRO A 267 15.17 0.48 15.58
N PRO A 268 15.86 1.40 14.89
CA PRO A 268 16.24 1.17 13.51
C PRO A 268 16.92 -0.20 13.45
N GLY A 269 16.37 -1.11 12.67
CA GLY A 269 16.92 -2.45 12.53
C GLY A 269 18.40 -2.34 12.20
N ASP A 270 19.22 -3.10 12.94
CA ASP A 270 20.65 -3.18 12.67
C ASP A 270 20.85 -3.38 11.15
N PRO A 271 21.72 -2.61 10.52
CA PRO A 271 22.03 -2.82 9.10
C PRO A 271 22.48 -4.26 8.94
N ALA A 272 21.87 -4.97 8.02
CA ALA A 272 22.27 -6.34 7.69
C ALA A 272 23.79 -6.40 7.53
N PRO A 273 24.48 -7.39 8.12
CA PRO A 273 25.93 -7.48 7.98
C PRO A 273 26.28 -7.51 6.49
N PRO A 274 27.37 -6.81 6.09
CA PRO A 274 27.79 -6.79 4.70
C PRO A 274 27.98 -8.22 4.23
N ALA A 275 27.39 -8.55 3.06
CA ALA A 275 27.55 -9.85 2.45
C ALA A 275 29.06 -10.13 2.28
N GLU A 276 29.52 -11.17 2.93
CA GLU A 276 30.90 -11.63 2.82
C GLU A 276 31.15 -12.03 1.35
N LEU A 277 32.00 -11.28 0.68
CA LEU A 277 32.44 -11.61 -0.69
C LEU A 277 33.13 -12.98 -0.65
N PRO A 278 32.79 -13.90 -1.56
CA PRO A 278 33.48 -15.16 -1.65
C PRO A 278 34.98 -14.92 -1.91
N PRO A 279 35.88 -15.70 -1.29
CA PRO A 279 37.31 -15.53 -1.46
C PRO A 279 37.69 -15.66 -2.94
N ALA A 280 38.55 -14.73 -3.38
CA ALA A 280 39.09 -14.75 -4.73
C ALA A 280 39.81 -16.09 -4.98
N SER A 281 39.40 -16.79 -6.04
CA SER A 281 40.08 -18.00 -6.50
C SER A 281 41.51 -17.68 -6.90
N GLU A 282 42.48 -18.33 -6.24
CA GLU A 282 43.89 -18.26 -6.60
C GLU A 282 44.10 -18.75 -8.04
N PRO A 283 45.00 -18.12 -8.81
CA PRO A 283 45.33 -18.60 -10.15
C PRO A 283 46.17 -19.89 -10.04
N THR A 284 45.71 -20.94 -10.70
CA THR A 284 46.45 -22.19 -10.88
C THR A 284 47.74 -21.92 -11.66
N PRO A 285 48.93 -22.37 -11.20
CA PRO A 285 50.16 -22.26 -11.99
C PRO A 285 50.11 -23.20 -13.20
N ALA A 286 50.46 -22.65 -14.36
CA ALA A 286 50.64 -23.41 -15.60
C ALA A 286 51.88 -24.29 -15.52
N GLU A 287 51.75 -25.58 -15.82
CA GLU A 287 52.80 -26.47 -16.33
C GLU A 287 52.75 -26.60 -17.84
#